data_22e1478a0e2f85133d5de0c3d00434c5
#
_entry.id   22e1478a0e2f85133d5de0c3d00434c5
#
_cell.length_a   1.000
_cell.length_b   1.000
_cell.length_c   1.000
_cell.angle_alpha   90.00
_cell.angle_beta   90.00
_cell.angle_gamma   90.00
#
_symmetry.space_group_name_H-M   'P 1'
#
loop_
_entity.id
_entity.type
_entity.pdbx_description
1 polymer ?
#
loop_
_entity_poly.entity_id
_entity_poly.type
_entity_poly.pdbx_seq_one_letter_code
_entity_poly.pdbx_strand_id
1 'polypeptide(L)'
;MDNIFVKENAFIITLVVSVLFLLVFYILSALQLIQSTESLAFIGEASRWCERISDGAFREPVNTLSNLGFMFAGLFILYKLSNEVSFNEFSGLNKITILYGVAVVYLGPGSMMMHGTNTEWGGWADNLSMVMYIILPWLYNCYKMSNWSVSTLMKIYFATIIVYSFMRAMFGYEMGIGLDLFGVSIGLSLIHI
;
A
#
# COMPACT_ATOMS: atom_id res chain seq x y z
N MET A 1 8.67 25.37 -6.68
CA MET A 1 7.41 25.38 -7.44
C MET A 1 6.68 24.10 -7.09
N ASP A 2 5.68 24.17 -6.22
CA ASP A 2 4.81 23.02 -5.98
C ASP A 2 4.06 22.75 -7.29
N ASN A 3 4.02 21.49 -7.70
CA ASN A 3 3.40 21.13 -8.97
C ASN A 3 1.87 21.22 -8.82
N ILE A 4 1.31 22.40 -9.03
CA ILE A 4 -0.12 22.73 -8.88
C ILE A 4 -0.97 21.71 -9.61
N PHE A 5 -0.55 21.31 -10.81
CA PHE A 5 -1.24 20.30 -11.62
C PHE A 5 -1.44 18.96 -10.89
N VAL A 6 -0.41 18.45 -10.20
CA VAL A 6 -0.51 17.17 -9.48
C VAL A 6 -1.43 17.31 -8.26
N LYS A 7 -1.37 18.46 -7.58
CA LYS A 7 -2.21 18.71 -6.41
C LYS A 7 -3.69 18.74 -6.78
N GLU A 8 -4.05 19.49 -7.83
CA GLU A 8 -5.44 19.63 -8.28
C GLU A 8 -6.01 18.35 -8.88
N ASN A 9 -5.17 17.51 -9.50
CA ASN A 9 -5.58 16.29 -10.19
C ASN A 9 -5.29 14.99 -9.41
N ALA A 10 -4.83 15.07 -8.15
CA ALA A 10 -4.41 13.90 -7.37
C ALA A 10 -5.48 12.80 -7.32
N PHE A 11 -6.75 13.16 -7.12
CA PHE A 11 -7.86 12.19 -7.15
C PHE A 11 -7.99 11.52 -8.52
N ILE A 12 -8.03 12.29 -9.59
CA ILE A 12 -8.22 11.77 -10.96
C ILE A 12 -7.05 10.89 -11.39
N ILE A 13 -5.82 11.35 -11.11
CA ILE A 13 -4.61 10.57 -11.42
C ILE A 13 -4.64 9.23 -10.68
N THR A 14 -4.93 9.26 -9.37
CA THR A 14 -4.98 8.04 -8.55
C THR A 14 -6.10 7.11 -9.01
N LEU A 15 -7.28 7.64 -9.38
CA LEU A 15 -8.39 6.87 -9.92
C LEU A 15 -8.00 6.17 -11.23
N VAL A 16 -7.41 6.91 -12.17
CA VAL A 16 -6.98 6.36 -13.47
C VAL A 16 -5.93 5.26 -13.27
N VAL A 17 -4.94 5.50 -12.42
CA VAL A 17 -3.89 4.50 -12.10
C VAL A 17 -4.52 3.26 -11.46
N SER A 18 -5.48 3.44 -10.55
CA SER A 18 -6.19 2.32 -9.90
C SER A 18 -6.97 1.47 -10.90
N VAL A 19 -7.70 2.12 -11.81
CA VAL A 19 -8.47 1.40 -12.86
C VAL A 19 -7.52 0.68 -13.81
N LEU A 20 -6.43 1.31 -14.24
CA LEU A 20 -5.43 0.68 -15.09
C LEU A 20 -4.78 -0.53 -14.39
N PHE A 21 -4.43 -0.40 -13.12
CA PHE A 21 -3.92 -1.52 -12.33
C PHE A 21 -4.91 -2.69 -12.33
N LEU A 22 -6.18 -2.44 -12.01
CA LEU A 22 -7.21 -3.50 -11.95
C LEU A 22 -7.37 -4.21 -13.29
N LEU A 23 -7.42 -3.45 -14.39
CA LEU A 23 -7.56 -4.01 -15.74
C LEU A 23 -6.35 -4.87 -16.10
N VAL A 24 -5.13 -4.34 -15.93
CA VAL A 24 -3.89 -5.06 -16.26
C VAL A 24 -3.73 -6.28 -15.37
N PHE A 25 -3.92 -6.13 -14.07
CA PHE A 25 -3.79 -7.23 -13.11
C PHE A 25 -4.78 -8.36 -13.42
N TYR A 26 -6.06 -8.03 -13.67
CA TYR A 26 -7.07 -9.02 -14.03
C TYR A 26 -6.72 -9.73 -15.35
N ILE A 27 -6.32 -8.99 -16.39
CA ILE A 27 -5.96 -9.58 -17.70
C ILE A 27 -4.77 -10.52 -17.54
N LEU A 28 -3.70 -10.10 -16.87
CA LEU A 28 -2.52 -10.93 -16.68
C LEU A 28 -2.83 -12.20 -15.87
N SER A 29 -3.66 -12.06 -14.85
CA SER A 29 -4.08 -13.19 -14.01
C SER A 29 -5.01 -14.14 -14.77
N ALA A 30 -6.01 -13.63 -15.52
CA ALA A 30 -6.95 -14.43 -16.28
C ALA A 30 -6.28 -15.19 -17.44
N LEU A 31 -5.24 -14.59 -18.04
CA LEU A 31 -4.42 -15.25 -19.07
C LEU A 31 -3.34 -16.17 -18.47
N GLN A 32 -3.30 -16.32 -17.15
CA GLN A 32 -2.31 -17.12 -16.41
C GLN A 32 -0.84 -16.74 -16.75
N LEU A 33 -0.61 -15.48 -17.08
CA LEU A 33 0.74 -14.96 -17.37
C LEU A 33 1.55 -14.72 -16.08
N ILE A 34 0.87 -14.66 -14.94
CA ILE A 34 1.51 -14.61 -13.62
C ILE A 34 1.51 -16.02 -13.05
N GLN A 35 2.71 -16.63 -13.00
CA GLN A 35 2.88 -17.96 -12.42
C GLN A 35 3.01 -17.86 -10.91
N SER A 36 2.13 -18.58 -10.17
CA SER A 36 2.27 -18.74 -8.74
C SER A 36 3.54 -19.55 -8.40
N THR A 37 4.15 -19.26 -7.28
CA THR A 37 5.23 -20.08 -6.72
C THR A 37 4.70 -21.37 -6.07
N GLU A 38 3.40 -21.43 -5.79
CA GLU A 38 2.78 -22.61 -5.23
C GLU A 38 2.57 -23.72 -6.27
N SER A 39 2.82 -24.95 -5.84
CA SER A 39 2.55 -26.14 -6.66
C SER A 39 1.05 -26.25 -6.96
N LEU A 40 0.72 -26.74 -8.16
CA LEU A 40 -0.66 -27.11 -8.53
C LEU A 40 -1.29 -28.15 -7.56
N ALA A 41 -0.47 -28.89 -6.83
CA ALA A 41 -0.94 -29.84 -5.81
C ALA A 41 -1.71 -29.19 -4.65
N PHE A 42 -1.51 -27.88 -4.42
CA PHE A 42 -2.20 -27.16 -3.35
C PHE A 42 -3.57 -26.59 -3.75
N ILE A 43 -3.99 -26.78 -5.02
CA ILE A 43 -5.32 -26.34 -5.45
C ILE A 43 -6.39 -27.06 -4.63
N GLY A 44 -7.31 -26.28 -4.05
CA GLY A 44 -8.39 -26.75 -3.18
C GLY A 44 -8.02 -26.89 -1.71
N GLU A 45 -6.72 -26.82 -1.35
CA GLU A 45 -6.29 -26.76 0.04
C GLU A 45 -6.52 -25.37 0.63
N ALA A 46 -6.68 -25.31 1.96
CA ALA A 46 -6.77 -24.04 2.67
C ALA A 46 -5.39 -23.38 2.75
N SER A 47 -5.29 -22.15 2.27
CA SER A 47 -4.09 -21.35 2.44
C SER A 47 -3.88 -20.96 3.92
N ARG A 48 -2.69 -20.45 4.24
CA ARG A 48 -2.43 -19.86 5.58
C ARG A 48 -3.36 -18.69 5.93
N TRP A 49 -4.06 -18.14 4.96
CA TRP A 49 -5.01 -17.03 5.10
C TRP A 49 -6.47 -17.51 5.14
N CYS A 50 -6.69 -18.81 5.41
CA CYS A 50 -8.00 -19.43 5.59
C CYS A 50 -8.91 -19.41 4.37
N GLU A 51 -8.39 -19.20 3.17
CA GLU A 51 -9.11 -19.33 1.91
C GLU A 51 -8.61 -20.54 1.12
N ARG A 52 -9.49 -21.21 0.39
CA ARG A 52 -9.09 -22.31 -0.50
C ARG A 52 -8.40 -21.78 -1.74
N ILE A 53 -7.24 -22.36 -2.06
CA ILE A 53 -6.45 -22.00 -3.23
C ILE A 53 -7.21 -22.42 -4.49
N SER A 54 -7.43 -21.45 -5.38
CA SER A 54 -8.14 -21.59 -6.65
C SER A 54 -7.16 -21.75 -7.81
N ASP A 55 -7.59 -22.45 -8.85
CA ASP A 55 -6.94 -22.49 -10.17
C ASP A 55 -7.41 -21.39 -11.14
N GLY A 56 -8.36 -20.55 -10.68
CA GLY A 56 -8.89 -19.42 -11.46
C GLY A 56 -7.92 -18.26 -11.67
N ALA A 57 -8.47 -17.09 -12.04
CA ALA A 57 -7.70 -15.87 -12.28
C ALA A 57 -6.92 -15.43 -11.03
N PHE A 58 -7.47 -15.64 -9.83
CA PHE A 58 -6.82 -15.31 -8.57
C PHE A 58 -6.68 -16.56 -7.72
N ARG A 59 -5.55 -16.70 -7.02
CA ARG A 59 -5.28 -17.83 -6.12
C ARG A 59 -6.18 -17.83 -4.90
N GLU A 60 -6.39 -16.66 -4.31
CA GLU A 60 -7.30 -16.43 -3.20
C GLU A 60 -8.32 -15.34 -3.60
N PRO A 61 -9.39 -15.69 -4.32
CA PRO A 61 -10.28 -14.70 -4.93
C PRO A 61 -11.00 -13.80 -3.94
N VAL A 62 -11.45 -14.30 -2.80
CA VAL A 62 -12.14 -13.48 -1.79
C VAL A 62 -11.17 -12.54 -1.11
N ASN A 63 -10.00 -13.03 -0.66
CA ASN A 63 -8.95 -12.21 -0.09
C ASN A 63 -8.48 -11.16 -1.09
N THR A 64 -8.30 -11.53 -2.38
CA THR A 64 -7.91 -10.59 -3.42
C THR A 64 -8.94 -9.47 -3.60
N LEU A 65 -10.23 -9.83 -3.77
CA LEU A 65 -11.27 -8.85 -4.08
C LEU A 65 -11.67 -8.01 -2.86
N SER A 66 -11.57 -8.52 -1.64
CA SER A 66 -11.84 -7.75 -0.43
C SER A 66 -10.93 -6.52 -0.29
N ASN A 67 -9.72 -6.59 -0.84
CA ASN A 67 -8.76 -5.49 -0.84
C ASN A 67 -9.17 -4.29 -1.70
N LEU A 68 -10.19 -4.43 -2.57
CA LEU A 68 -10.84 -3.29 -3.23
C LEU A 68 -11.39 -2.28 -2.21
N GLY A 69 -11.74 -2.74 -0.99
CA GLY A 69 -12.18 -1.87 0.09
C GLY A 69 -11.18 -0.77 0.43
N PHE A 70 -9.88 -1.07 0.46
CA PHE A 70 -8.83 -0.07 0.68
C PHE A 70 -8.73 0.93 -0.48
N MET A 71 -8.83 0.45 -1.72
CA MET A 71 -8.82 1.32 -2.89
C MET A 71 -9.99 2.31 -2.86
N PHE A 72 -11.21 1.81 -2.59
CA PHE A 72 -12.39 2.67 -2.46
C PHE A 72 -12.26 3.67 -1.31
N ALA A 73 -11.78 3.23 -0.15
CA ALA A 73 -11.58 4.12 1.00
C ALA A 73 -10.59 5.24 0.69
N GLY A 74 -9.43 4.91 0.12
CA GLY A 74 -8.43 5.90 -0.23
C GLY A 74 -8.88 6.85 -1.34
N LEU A 75 -9.57 6.34 -2.38
CA LEU A 75 -10.16 7.18 -3.43
C LEU A 75 -11.25 8.11 -2.87
N PHE A 76 -12.08 7.62 -1.94
CA PHE A 76 -13.08 8.43 -1.28
C PHE A 76 -12.47 9.55 -0.44
N ILE A 77 -11.39 9.25 0.29
CA ILE A 77 -10.61 10.27 1.02
C ILE A 77 -10.12 11.36 0.05
N LEU A 78 -9.44 10.97 -1.04
CA LEU A 78 -8.93 11.92 -2.03
C LEU A 78 -10.05 12.74 -2.69
N TYR A 79 -11.19 12.10 -3.00
CA TYR A 79 -12.38 12.79 -3.53
C TYR A 79 -12.92 13.82 -2.55
N LYS A 80 -13.07 13.48 -1.28
CA LYS A 80 -13.53 14.41 -0.25
C LYS A 80 -12.58 15.60 -0.12
N LEU A 81 -11.29 15.32 0.02
CA LEU A 81 -10.26 16.35 0.15
C LEU A 81 -10.16 17.26 -1.08
N SER A 82 -10.47 16.75 -2.28
CA SER A 82 -10.46 17.57 -3.50
C SER A 82 -11.61 18.60 -3.54
N ASN A 83 -12.69 18.34 -2.80
CA ASN A 83 -13.85 19.23 -2.70
C ASN A 83 -13.83 20.10 -1.45
N GLU A 84 -12.80 20.01 -0.62
CA GLU A 84 -12.67 20.78 0.62
C GLU A 84 -11.70 21.96 0.46
N VAL A 85 -12.04 23.09 1.09
CA VAL A 85 -11.14 24.23 1.21
C VAL A 85 -10.05 23.91 2.24
N SER A 86 -8.79 24.10 1.86
CA SER A 86 -7.65 23.88 2.74
C SER A 86 -7.54 25.00 3.78
N PHE A 87 -7.87 24.69 5.03
CA PHE A 87 -7.75 25.60 6.18
C PHE A 87 -6.81 25.09 7.29
N ASN A 88 -6.43 23.79 7.24
CA ASN A 88 -5.44 23.19 8.12
C ASN A 88 -4.71 22.03 7.41
N GLU A 89 -3.80 21.35 8.12
CA GLU A 89 -2.99 20.25 7.57
C GLU A 89 -3.79 19.01 7.16
N PHE A 90 -5.03 18.86 7.65
CA PHE A 90 -5.89 17.70 7.38
C PHE A 90 -7.06 18.03 6.46
N SER A 91 -7.18 19.27 6.01
CA SER A 91 -8.25 19.71 5.12
C SER A 91 -7.73 20.05 3.73
N GLY A 92 -8.53 19.74 2.72
CA GLY A 92 -8.19 19.93 1.33
C GLY A 92 -6.97 19.13 0.86
N LEU A 93 -6.62 19.25 -0.40
CA LEU A 93 -5.47 18.58 -0.99
C LEU A 93 -4.17 19.31 -0.66
N ASN A 94 -3.31 18.67 0.12
CA ASN A 94 -1.95 19.08 0.40
C ASN A 94 -1.00 17.87 0.37
N LYS A 95 0.31 18.08 0.55
CA LYS A 95 1.30 17.00 0.44
C LYS A 95 1.04 15.85 1.41
N ILE A 96 0.61 16.14 2.64
CA ILE A 96 0.37 15.14 3.69
C ILE A 96 -0.90 14.36 3.40
N THR A 97 -2.00 15.06 3.07
CA THR A 97 -3.29 14.42 2.80
C THR A 97 -3.28 13.61 1.50
N ILE A 98 -2.57 14.08 0.47
CA ILE A 98 -2.37 13.31 -0.77
C ILE A 98 -1.55 12.05 -0.48
N LEU A 99 -0.43 12.18 0.26
CA LEU A 99 0.40 11.03 0.62
C LEU A 99 -0.41 9.98 1.40
N TYR A 100 -1.20 10.42 2.38
CA TYR A 100 -2.06 9.52 3.15
C TYR A 100 -3.10 8.83 2.27
N GLY A 101 -3.85 9.58 1.48
CA GLY A 101 -4.87 9.01 0.59
C GLY A 101 -4.29 8.00 -0.41
N VAL A 102 -3.14 8.31 -1.01
CA VAL A 102 -2.42 7.41 -1.93
C VAL A 102 -1.92 6.16 -1.20
N ALA A 103 -1.38 6.30 0.03
CA ALA A 103 -0.94 5.14 0.83
C ALA A 103 -2.12 4.21 1.15
N VAL A 104 -3.30 4.75 1.49
CA VAL A 104 -4.53 3.95 1.70
C VAL A 104 -4.95 3.24 0.41
N VAL A 105 -4.93 3.93 -0.75
CA VAL A 105 -5.25 3.28 -2.04
C VAL A 105 -4.29 2.14 -2.33
N TYR A 106 -2.99 2.34 -2.09
CA TYR A 106 -1.95 1.35 -2.43
C TYR A 106 -2.01 0.08 -1.59
N LEU A 107 -2.62 0.12 -0.38
CA LEU A 107 -2.92 -1.10 0.39
C LEU A 107 -3.70 -2.12 -0.46
N GLY A 108 -4.67 -1.67 -1.25
CA GLY A 108 -5.44 -2.55 -2.14
C GLY A 108 -4.57 -3.29 -3.15
N PRO A 109 -3.91 -2.60 -4.09
CA PRO A 109 -3.00 -3.21 -5.06
C PRO A 109 -1.93 -4.08 -4.45
N GLY A 110 -1.27 -3.62 -3.37
CA GLY A 110 -0.23 -4.38 -2.69
C GLY A 110 -0.72 -5.74 -2.21
N SER A 111 -1.81 -5.76 -1.46
CA SER A 111 -2.39 -6.99 -0.93
C SER A 111 -3.05 -7.85 -2.00
N MET A 112 -3.68 -7.24 -3.02
CA MET A 112 -4.21 -7.97 -4.18
C MET A 112 -3.11 -8.73 -4.92
N MET A 113 -1.93 -8.15 -5.09
CA MET A 113 -0.80 -8.84 -5.74
C MET A 113 -0.37 -10.07 -4.95
N MET A 114 -0.36 -10.04 -3.62
CA MET A 114 -0.05 -11.21 -2.81
C MET A 114 -1.12 -12.29 -2.96
N HIS A 115 -2.35 -11.99 -2.59
CA HIS A 115 -3.45 -12.97 -2.54
C HIS A 115 -3.88 -13.47 -3.92
N GLY A 116 -3.79 -12.60 -4.92
CA GLY A 116 -4.14 -12.97 -6.29
C GLY A 116 -3.11 -13.86 -6.97
N THR A 117 -1.85 -13.81 -6.56
CA THR A 117 -0.76 -14.52 -7.26
C THR A 117 -0.05 -15.57 -6.41
N ASN A 118 -0.04 -15.43 -5.08
CA ASN A 118 0.77 -16.22 -4.14
C ASN A 118 2.25 -16.30 -4.59
N THR A 119 2.83 -15.15 -4.93
CA THR A 119 4.22 -15.01 -5.36
C THR A 119 5.06 -14.28 -4.32
N GLU A 120 6.38 -14.48 -4.33
CA GLU A 120 7.28 -13.77 -3.42
C GLU A 120 7.26 -12.25 -3.65
N TRP A 121 7.21 -11.82 -4.91
CA TRP A 121 7.10 -10.39 -5.25
C TRP A 121 5.73 -9.82 -4.86
N GLY A 122 4.65 -10.62 -4.92
CA GLY A 122 3.34 -10.24 -4.38
C GLY A 122 3.43 -10.01 -2.86
N GLY A 123 4.08 -10.92 -2.14
CA GLY A 123 4.35 -10.77 -0.72
C GLY A 123 5.23 -9.55 -0.38
N TRP A 124 6.21 -9.25 -1.22
CA TRP A 124 6.99 -8.00 -1.11
C TRP A 124 6.11 -6.76 -1.27
N ALA A 125 5.24 -6.74 -2.28
CA ALA A 125 4.35 -5.61 -2.55
C ALA A 125 3.31 -5.40 -1.43
N ASP A 126 2.76 -6.46 -0.87
CA ASP A 126 1.84 -6.43 0.26
C ASP A 126 2.51 -5.82 1.50
N ASN A 127 3.65 -6.36 1.93
CA ASN A 127 4.41 -5.80 3.06
C ASN A 127 4.79 -4.34 2.85
N LEU A 128 5.23 -3.98 1.63
CA LEU A 128 5.58 -2.61 1.30
C LEU A 128 4.37 -1.68 1.47
N SER A 129 3.20 -2.09 0.98
CA SER A 129 1.97 -1.30 1.07
C SER A 129 1.54 -1.07 2.52
N MET A 130 1.64 -2.10 3.36
CA MET A 130 1.36 -2.00 4.79
C MET A 130 2.32 -1.05 5.50
N VAL A 131 3.63 -1.15 5.25
CA VAL A 131 4.63 -0.26 5.85
C VAL A 131 4.41 1.18 5.39
N MET A 132 4.12 1.41 4.11
CA MET A 132 3.82 2.74 3.58
C MET A 132 2.67 3.42 4.33
N TYR A 133 1.64 2.67 4.67
CA TYR A 133 0.49 3.19 5.41
C TYR A 133 0.80 3.40 6.90
N ILE A 134 1.36 2.37 7.57
CA ILE A 134 1.50 2.35 9.03
C ILE A 134 2.58 3.34 9.53
N ILE A 135 3.68 3.52 8.78
CA ILE A 135 4.75 4.42 9.20
C ILE A 135 4.37 5.90 9.13
N LEU A 136 3.34 6.24 8.34
CA LEU A 136 2.96 7.63 8.11
C LEU A 136 2.45 8.35 9.37
N PRO A 137 1.51 7.80 10.17
CA PRO A 137 1.09 8.40 11.43
C PRO A 137 2.26 8.59 12.42
N TRP A 138 3.15 7.61 12.53
CA TRP A 138 4.33 7.73 13.39
C TRP A 138 5.27 8.85 12.94
N LEU A 139 5.63 8.89 11.67
CA LEU A 139 6.48 9.97 11.14
C LEU A 139 5.81 11.35 11.22
N TYR A 140 4.48 11.40 11.07
CA TYR A 140 3.73 12.63 11.29
C TYR A 140 3.85 13.13 12.73
N ASN A 141 3.75 12.24 13.72
CA ASN A 141 3.98 12.61 15.12
C ASN A 141 5.41 13.10 15.36
N CYS A 142 6.42 12.42 14.82
CA CYS A 142 7.81 12.88 14.87
C CYS A 142 7.99 14.27 14.22
N TYR A 143 7.36 14.48 13.07
CA TYR A 143 7.36 15.78 12.37
C TYR A 143 6.82 16.91 13.27
N LYS A 144 5.71 16.66 13.97
CA LYS A 144 5.10 17.65 14.87
C LYS A 144 5.97 17.91 16.11
N MET A 145 6.47 16.85 16.74
CA MET A 145 7.29 16.95 17.97
C MET A 145 8.65 17.62 17.72
N SER A 146 9.26 17.37 16.56
CA SER A 146 10.60 17.88 16.23
C SER A 146 10.59 19.17 15.41
N ASN A 147 9.41 19.75 15.16
CA ASN A 147 9.24 20.95 14.34
C ASN A 147 9.90 20.85 12.95
N TRP A 148 9.82 19.68 12.33
CA TRP A 148 10.37 19.49 10.98
C TRP A 148 9.61 20.30 9.95
N SER A 149 10.23 20.52 8.80
CA SER A 149 9.48 20.99 7.62
C SER A 149 8.73 19.83 6.96
N VAL A 150 7.64 20.12 6.23
CA VAL A 150 6.94 19.13 5.41
C VAL A 150 7.90 18.47 4.40
N SER A 151 8.86 19.22 3.87
CA SER A 151 9.87 18.69 2.96
C SER A 151 10.77 17.65 3.65
N THR A 152 11.12 17.86 4.91
CA THR A 152 11.90 16.91 5.72
C THR A 152 11.10 15.66 5.98
N LEU A 153 9.83 15.78 6.39
CA LEU A 153 8.92 14.63 6.55
C LEU A 153 8.88 13.77 5.27
N MET A 154 8.65 14.41 4.10
CA MET A 154 8.60 13.69 2.83
C MET A 154 9.90 12.96 2.51
N LYS A 155 11.06 13.61 2.72
CA LYS A 155 12.36 12.99 2.46
C LYS A 155 12.59 11.77 3.35
N ILE A 156 12.29 11.88 4.64
CA ILE A 156 12.45 10.77 5.60
C ILE A 156 11.48 9.64 5.24
N TYR A 157 10.22 9.96 4.95
CA TYR A 157 9.24 8.95 4.54
C TYR A 157 9.72 8.16 3.31
N PHE A 158 10.05 8.84 2.22
CA PHE A 158 10.49 8.14 1.00
C PHE A 158 11.82 7.41 1.19
N ALA A 159 12.77 7.97 1.94
CA ALA A 159 14.02 7.29 2.26
C ALA A 159 13.76 5.98 3.03
N THR A 160 12.88 6.01 4.03
CA THR A 160 12.51 4.82 4.81
C THR A 160 11.85 3.76 3.93
N ILE A 161 10.90 4.16 3.06
CA ILE A 161 10.23 3.23 2.15
C ILE A 161 11.22 2.61 1.15
N ILE A 162 12.13 3.40 0.58
CA ILE A 162 13.15 2.89 -0.36
C ILE A 162 14.09 1.90 0.35
N VAL A 163 14.58 2.25 1.53
CA VAL A 163 15.47 1.38 2.30
C VAL A 163 14.75 0.09 2.68
N TYR A 164 13.51 0.19 3.20
CA TYR A 164 12.71 -0.99 3.53
C TYR A 164 12.47 -1.88 2.31
N SER A 165 12.03 -1.29 1.20
CA SER A 165 11.78 -2.01 -0.05
C SER A 165 13.02 -2.77 -0.54
N PHE A 166 14.18 -2.10 -0.54
CA PHE A 166 15.45 -2.69 -0.92
C PHE A 166 15.86 -3.84 0.01
N MET A 167 15.83 -3.60 1.32
CA MET A 167 16.19 -4.60 2.33
C MET A 167 15.28 -5.82 2.23
N ARG A 168 13.98 -5.61 2.05
CA ARG A 168 13.01 -6.69 1.90
C ARG A 168 13.22 -7.50 0.62
N ALA A 169 13.55 -6.84 -0.49
CA ALA A 169 13.86 -7.52 -1.75
C ALA A 169 15.15 -8.34 -1.70
N MET A 170 16.18 -7.83 -1.00
CA MET A 170 17.51 -8.48 -0.94
C MET A 170 17.57 -9.59 0.11
N PHE A 171 16.93 -9.44 1.24
CA PHE A 171 17.10 -10.34 2.40
C PHE A 171 15.83 -11.14 2.75
N GLY A 172 14.74 -10.96 2.01
CA GLY A 172 13.49 -11.67 2.25
C GLY A 172 12.84 -11.32 3.58
N TYR A 173 12.03 -12.22 4.13
CA TYR A 173 11.35 -12.02 5.41
C TYR A 173 12.32 -12.00 6.61
N GLU A 174 13.42 -12.69 6.51
CA GLU A 174 14.32 -12.90 7.66
C GLU A 174 15.33 -11.78 7.87
N MET A 175 15.30 -10.71 7.13
CA MET A 175 16.19 -9.52 7.21
C MET A 175 17.42 -9.63 8.13
N GLY A 176 17.87 -10.83 8.44
CA GLY A 176 19.05 -11.22 9.22
C GLY A 176 19.12 -10.76 10.68
N ILE A 177 18.21 -9.88 11.13
CA ILE A 177 18.23 -9.23 12.45
C ILE A 177 16.94 -9.48 13.26
N GLY A 178 16.01 -10.30 12.79
CA GLY A 178 14.76 -10.60 13.51
C GLY A 178 13.87 -9.37 13.80
N LEU A 179 14.18 -8.23 13.21
CA LEU A 179 13.39 -7.01 13.36
C LEU A 179 12.20 -7.05 12.40
N ASP A 180 11.05 -7.38 12.95
CA ASP A 180 9.78 -7.14 12.28
C ASP A 180 9.48 -5.64 12.24
N LEU A 181 9.94 -4.97 11.18
CA LEU A 181 9.69 -3.54 10.99
C LEU A 181 8.19 -3.22 10.91
N PHE A 182 7.36 -4.19 10.52
CA PHE A 182 5.92 -4.04 10.52
C PHE A 182 5.38 -3.98 11.96
N GLY A 183 5.71 -4.96 12.80
CA GLY A 183 5.32 -4.97 14.23
C GLY A 183 5.88 -3.77 14.99
N VAL A 184 7.14 -3.40 14.75
CA VAL A 184 7.75 -2.20 15.33
C VAL A 184 7.01 -0.93 14.91
N SER A 185 6.64 -0.79 13.63
CA SER A 185 5.91 0.38 13.12
C SER A 185 4.51 0.48 13.74
N ILE A 186 3.81 -0.64 13.94
CA ILE A 186 2.53 -0.68 14.68
C ILE A 186 2.75 -0.22 16.12
N GLY A 187 3.73 -0.81 16.83
CA GLY A 187 4.04 -0.46 18.20
C GLY A 187 4.34 1.04 18.37
N LEU A 188 5.19 1.60 17.50
CA LEU A 188 5.52 3.02 17.52
C LEU A 188 4.33 3.92 17.20
N SER A 189 3.44 3.50 16.30
CA SER A 189 2.22 4.24 15.96
C SER A 189 1.24 4.28 17.13
N LEU A 190 1.15 3.22 17.94
CA LEU A 190 0.26 3.13 19.11
C LEU A 190 0.79 3.89 20.34
N ILE A 191 2.09 4.07 20.49
CA ILE A 191 2.69 4.78 21.64
C ILE A 191 2.34 6.28 21.63
N HIS A 192 1.95 6.84 20.49
CA HIS A 192 1.70 8.27 20.32
C HIS A 192 0.21 8.64 20.16
N ILE A 193 -0.69 7.69 20.42
CA ILE A 193 -2.11 7.96 20.54
C ILE A 193 -2.46 8.22 22.00
#